data_75fc79fa744fa783d6717fe8e689606c
#
_entry.id   75fc79fa744fa783d6717fe8e689606c
#
_cell.length_a   1.000
_cell.length_b   1.000
_cell.length_c   1.000
_cell.angle_alpha   90.00
_cell.angle_beta   90.00
_cell.angle_gamma   90.00
#
_symmetry.space_group_name_H-M   'P 1'
#
loop_
_entity.id
_entity.type
_entity.pdbx_description
1 polymer ?
#
loop_
_entity_poly.entity_id
_entity_poly.type
_entity_poly.pdbx_seq_one_letter_code
_entity_poly.pdbx_strand_id
1 'polypeptide(L)'
;MKHPEKWRDSIDPFSLPFKNFHLIEVIGYPHAGNDVFQVKGIYKNEIVEAYIKVARQFGADIENEINTIAAIKCDLAPSIIDYDDEKKYFCVSLAKKGERLSSIVGDNSNRASLDYLYEYGNALAKLHATEGIFPDVKDRKFFHIPDKEYFRELGIKFVYDYLISNQPQRINKCFCHGDFHYANILWQQKHISAILDFELSGWGNKEFDIAWALILRPGQKFMNTYEEIYLFMDGYQSEGTCNLDYVKYYMILIYSYFYKIGRTNVEYRSYVKNVFLDYCK
;
A
#
# COMPACT_ATOMS: atom_id res chain seq x y z
N MET A 1 7.23 5.29 -21.71
CA MET A 1 8.10 4.53 -20.76
C MET A 1 9.43 4.29 -21.44
N LYS A 2 10.56 4.42 -20.70
CA LYS A 2 11.85 4.01 -21.25
C LYS A 2 11.86 2.51 -21.39
N HIS A 3 12.36 2.01 -22.50
CA HIS A 3 12.52 0.58 -22.76
C HIS A 3 13.23 -0.12 -21.60
N PRO A 4 12.77 -1.29 -21.16
CA PRO A 4 13.27 -1.99 -19.98
C PRO A 4 14.60 -2.72 -20.21
N GLU A 5 15.64 -2.05 -20.67
CA GLU A 5 16.96 -2.67 -20.82
C GLU A 5 17.55 -3.16 -19.49
N LYS A 6 17.17 -2.52 -18.39
CA LYS A 6 17.65 -2.88 -17.03
C LYS A 6 17.08 -4.17 -16.46
N TRP A 7 15.95 -4.69 -16.94
CA TRP A 7 15.39 -5.93 -16.39
C TRP A 7 16.29 -7.14 -16.66
N ARG A 8 17.07 -7.11 -17.74
CA ARG A 8 18.02 -8.18 -18.10
C ARG A 8 19.15 -8.36 -17.09
N ASP A 9 19.44 -7.33 -16.30
CA ASP A 9 20.46 -7.38 -15.26
C ASP A 9 19.98 -8.13 -13.99
N SER A 10 18.67 -8.27 -13.81
CA SER A 10 18.06 -8.94 -12.65
C SER A 10 17.61 -10.35 -13.00
N ILE A 11 16.63 -10.46 -13.89
CA ILE A 11 16.07 -11.73 -14.35
C ILE A 11 15.49 -11.56 -15.76
N ASP A 12 15.66 -12.55 -16.59
CA ASP A 12 14.98 -12.62 -17.89
C ASP A 12 13.58 -13.25 -17.68
N PRO A 13 12.48 -12.49 -17.85
CA PRO A 13 11.13 -13.02 -17.65
C PRO A 13 10.80 -14.16 -18.62
N PHE A 14 11.45 -14.25 -19.78
CA PHE A 14 11.27 -15.39 -20.70
C PHE A 14 11.89 -16.69 -20.18
N SER A 15 12.75 -16.64 -19.17
CA SER A 15 13.35 -17.82 -18.54
C SER A 15 12.49 -18.42 -17.42
N LEU A 16 11.38 -17.78 -17.05
CA LEU A 16 10.53 -18.24 -15.95
C LEU A 16 9.75 -19.52 -16.37
N PRO A 17 9.60 -20.50 -15.47
CA PRO A 17 8.96 -21.78 -15.75
C PRO A 17 7.43 -21.68 -15.66
N PHE A 18 6.82 -20.95 -16.60
CA PHE A 18 5.36 -20.84 -16.68
C PHE A 18 4.70 -22.19 -16.97
N LYS A 19 3.54 -22.43 -16.36
CA LYS A 19 2.72 -23.64 -16.57
C LYS A 19 1.45 -23.35 -17.37
N ASN A 20 0.76 -22.29 -17.03
CA ASN A 20 -0.53 -21.93 -17.60
C ASN A 20 -0.47 -20.67 -18.48
N PHE A 21 0.62 -19.92 -18.42
CA PHE A 21 0.82 -18.67 -19.14
C PHE A 21 1.97 -18.81 -20.14
N HIS A 22 1.79 -18.32 -21.35
CA HIS A 22 2.85 -18.26 -22.35
C HIS A 22 3.20 -16.79 -22.65
N LEU A 23 4.38 -16.35 -22.24
CA LEU A 23 4.85 -14.98 -22.43
C LEU A 23 5.18 -14.73 -23.92
N ILE A 24 4.59 -13.67 -24.49
CA ILE A 24 4.85 -13.23 -25.87
C ILE A 24 5.77 -12.00 -25.88
N GLU A 25 5.45 -10.98 -25.07
CA GLU A 25 6.10 -9.68 -25.14
C GLU A 25 6.15 -9.02 -23.76
N VAL A 26 7.26 -8.39 -23.45
CA VAL A 26 7.39 -7.47 -22.30
C VAL A 26 7.15 -6.04 -22.79
N ILE A 27 6.07 -5.42 -22.33
CA ILE A 27 5.64 -4.07 -22.73
C ILE A 27 6.00 -2.99 -21.73
N GLY A 28 6.39 -3.34 -20.50
CA GLY A 28 6.82 -2.40 -19.49
C GLY A 28 7.53 -3.03 -18.32
N TYR A 29 8.21 -2.20 -17.52
CA TYR A 29 8.91 -2.62 -16.30
C TYR A 29 8.65 -1.61 -15.15
N PRO A 30 7.43 -1.59 -14.62
CA PRO A 30 7.02 -0.64 -13.57
C PRO A 30 7.45 -1.08 -12.16
N HIS A 31 8.68 -1.51 -11.97
CA HIS A 31 9.15 -2.02 -10.69
C HIS A 31 9.20 -0.96 -9.58
N ALA A 32 8.95 -1.40 -8.34
CA ALA A 32 9.14 -0.60 -7.12
C ALA A 32 9.46 -1.53 -5.94
N GLY A 33 10.64 -2.14 -5.96
CA GLY A 33 11.06 -3.11 -4.95
C GLY A 33 11.26 -4.49 -5.56
N ASN A 34 10.19 -5.26 -5.82
CA ASN A 34 10.23 -6.49 -6.61
C ASN A 34 10.38 -6.17 -8.10
N ASP A 35 10.87 -7.13 -8.89
CA ASP A 35 10.81 -7.00 -10.34
C ASP A 35 9.36 -7.19 -10.81
N VAL A 36 8.81 -6.19 -11.48
CA VAL A 36 7.45 -6.22 -12.00
C VAL A 36 7.48 -5.92 -13.49
N PHE A 37 7.01 -6.88 -14.30
CA PHE A 37 6.94 -6.76 -15.75
C PHE A 37 5.50 -6.64 -16.20
N GLN A 38 5.19 -5.62 -16.98
CA GLN A 38 3.94 -5.56 -17.73
C GLN A 38 4.13 -6.31 -19.04
N VAL A 39 3.27 -7.25 -19.34
CA VAL A 39 3.47 -8.21 -20.42
C VAL A 39 2.20 -8.48 -21.22
N LYS A 40 2.39 -8.99 -22.44
CA LYS A 40 1.37 -9.71 -23.19
C LYS A 40 1.72 -11.18 -23.27
N GLY A 41 0.72 -12.03 -23.18
CA GLY A 41 0.89 -13.48 -23.28
C GLY A 41 -0.41 -14.20 -23.60
N ILE A 42 -0.34 -15.52 -23.69
CA ILE A 42 -1.50 -16.38 -23.93
C ILE A 42 -1.89 -17.07 -22.63
N TYR A 43 -3.14 -16.95 -22.25
CA TYR A 43 -3.77 -17.66 -21.16
C TYR A 43 -5.13 -18.19 -21.63
N LYS A 44 -5.39 -19.51 -21.45
CA LYS A 44 -6.63 -20.18 -21.92
C LYS A 44 -6.95 -19.91 -23.40
N ASN A 45 -5.92 -19.91 -24.26
CA ASN A 45 -6.00 -19.63 -25.70
C ASN A 45 -6.41 -18.20 -26.09
N GLU A 46 -6.39 -17.26 -25.15
CA GLU A 46 -6.65 -15.84 -25.39
C GLU A 46 -5.38 -15.00 -25.17
N ILE A 47 -5.21 -13.94 -25.97
CA ILE A 47 -4.16 -12.96 -25.74
C ILE A 47 -4.62 -12.04 -24.60
N VAL A 48 -3.84 -12.00 -23.53
CA VAL A 48 -4.12 -11.18 -22.35
C VAL A 48 -2.96 -10.25 -22.00
N GLU A 49 -3.29 -9.13 -21.36
CA GLU A 49 -2.31 -8.33 -20.64
C GLU A 49 -2.22 -8.82 -19.20
N ALA A 50 -1.00 -8.93 -18.70
CA ALA A 50 -0.72 -9.45 -17.37
C ALA A 50 0.47 -8.73 -16.73
N TYR A 51 0.65 -8.94 -15.44
CA TYR A 51 1.84 -8.52 -14.69
C TYR A 51 2.53 -9.76 -14.13
N ILE A 52 3.85 -9.85 -14.37
CA ILE A 52 4.72 -10.83 -13.74
C ILE A 52 5.42 -10.12 -12.58
N LYS A 53 5.25 -10.61 -11.36
CA LYS A 53 5.97 -10.12 -10.16
C LYS A 53 6.96 -11.19 -9.74
N VAL A 54 8.24 -10.81 -9.60
CA VAL A 54 9.34 -11.71 -9.20
C VAL A 54 9.99 -11.18 -7.94
N ALA A 55 10.19 -12.04 -6.95
CA ALA A 55 10.85 -11.70 -5.70
C ALA A 55 12.30 -11.25 -5.96
N ARG A 56 12.63 -10.02 -5.57
CA ARG A 56 13.98 -9.44 -5.73
C ARG A 56 14.61 -9.08 -4.40
N GLN A 57 13.83 -8.49 -3.53
CA GLN A 57 14.34 -7.99 -2.27
C GLN A 57 14.25 -9.04 -1.16
N PHE A 58 15.18 -8.94 -0.24
CA PHE A 58 15.10 -9.70 0.99
C PHE A 58 13.81 -9.33 1.74
N GLY A 59 13.00 -10.34 2.03
CA GLY A 59 11.70 -10.15 2.70
C GLY A 59 10.50 -10.02 1.77
N ALA A 60 10.68 -10.08 0.43
CA ALA A 60 9.56 -10.24 -0.51
C ALA A 60 8.75 -11.51 -0.17
N ASP A 61 7.42 -11.41 -0.24
CA ASP A 61 6.52 -12.49 0.14
C ASP A 61 5.47 -12.77 -0.94
N ILE A 62 5.95 -13.21 -2.09
CA ILE A 62 5.07 -13.61 -3.22
C ILE A 62 4.13 -14.75 -2.80
N GLU A 63 4.58 -15.67 -1.95
CA GLU A 63 3.74 -16.74 -1.43
C GLU A 63 2.55 -16.20 -0.63
N ASN A 64 2.78 -15.22 0.24
CA ASN A 64 1.69 -14.59 0.98
C ASN A 64 0.69 -13.90 0.04
N GLU A 65 1.17 -13.20 -1.00
CA GLU A 65 0.30 -12.57 -2.00
C GLU A 65 -0.57 -13.60 -2.72
N ILE A 66 0.01 -14.70 -3.20
CA ILE A 66 -0.72 -15.78 -3.87
C ILE A 66 -1.79 -16.38 -2.95
N ASN A 67 -1.40 -16.75 -1.75
CA ASN A 67 -2.28 -17.40 -0.78
C ASN A 67 -3.40 -16.46 -0.32
N THR A 68 -3.08 -15.19 -0.08
CA THR A 68 -4.08 -14.19 0.31
C THR A 68 -5.10 -13.96 -0.81
N ILE A 69 -4.64 -13.70 -2.04
CA ILE A 69 -5.55 -13.48 -3.18
C ILE A 69 -6.44 -14.70 -3.43
N ALA A 70 -5.93 -15.91 -3.23
CA ALA A 70 -6.73 -17.12 -3.34
C ALA A 70 -7.78 -17.28 -2.23
N ALA A 71 -7.51 -16.76 -1.03
CA ALA A 71 -8.37 -16.90 0.14
C ALA A 71 -9.41 -15.79 0.26
N ILE A 72 -9.09 -14.55 -0.16
CA ILE A 72 -10.03 -13.42 -0.09
C ILE A 72 -11.07 -13.52 -1.20
N LYS A 73 -12.33 -13.28 -0.84
CA LYS A 73 -13.43 -13.13 -1.81
C LYS A 73 -13.58 -11.65 -2.18
N CYS A 74 -12.58 -11.10 -2.85
CA CYS A 74 -12.54 -9.68 -3.21
C CYS A 74 -12.39 -9.53 -4.72
N ASP A 75 -13.45 -9.09 -5.40
CA ASP A 75 -13.46 -8.87 -6.86
C ASP A 75 -12.48 -7.77 -7.30
N LEU A 76 -12.07 -6.90 -6.37
CA LEU A 76 -11.08 -5.86 -6.62
C LEU A 76 -9.64 -6.40 -6.63
N ALA A 77 -9.38 -7.58 -6.07
CA ALA A 77 -8.05 -8.19 -6.13
C ALA A 77 -7.73 -8.67 -7.56
N PRO A 78 -6.46 -8.66 -8.00
CA PRO A 78 -6.06 -9.26 -9.27
C PRO A 78 -6.29 -10.76 -9.29
N SER A 79 -6.56 -11.33 -10.47
CA SER A 79 -6.62 -12.78 -10.60
C SER A 79 -5.23 -13.34 -10.88
N ILE A 80 -4.69 -14.18 -9.99
CA ILE A 80 -3.46 -14.94 -10.24
C ILE A 80 -3.76 -16.05 -11.24
N ILE A 81 -3.00 -16.11 -12.33
CA ILE A 81 -3.20 -17.07 -13.43
C ILE A 81 -2.06 -18.08 -13.58
N ASP A 82 -0.89 -17.75 -13.04
CA ASP A 82 0.27 -18.64 -13.00
C ASP A 82 1.21 -18.26 -11.85
N TYR A 83 2.00 -19.19 -11.35
CA TYR A 83 3.01 -18.98 -10.34
C TYR A 83 3.97 -20.17 -10.23
N ASP A 84 5.12 -19.97 -9.59
CA ASP A 84 6.02 -21.08 -9.26
C ASP A 84 5.48 -21.88 -8.06
N ASP A 85 5.13 -23.14 -8.30
CA ASP A 85 4.53 -24.01 -7.27
C ASP A 85 5.52 -24.43 -6.18
N GLU A 86 6.81 -24.50 -6.51
CA GLU A 86 7.83 -25.04 -5.60
C GLU A 86 8.38 -23.95 -4.65
N LYS A 87 8.89 -22.86 -5.23
CA LYS A 87 9.62 -21.82 -4.50
C LYS A 87 8.81 -20.56 -4.26
N LYS A 88 7.65 -20.42 -4.92
CA LYS A 88 6.79 -19.23 -4.80
C LYS A 88 7.52 -17.91 -5.05
N TYR A 89 8.54 -17.89 -5.93
CA TYR A 89 9.36 -16.72 -6.16
C TYR A 89 8.81 -15.79 -7.25
N PHE A 90 7.83 -16.24 -8.04
CA PHE A 90 7.10 -15.37 -8.97
C PHE A 90 5.60 -15.71 -9.03
N CYS A 91 4.81 -14.73 -9.43
CA CYS A 91 3.42 -14.92 -9.84
C CYS A 91 3.09 -14.09 -11.08
N VAL A 92 2.04 -14.53 -11.80
CA VAL A 92 1.46 -13.84 -12.94
C VAL A 92 0.02 -13.47 -12.61
N SER A 93 -0.32 -12.20 -12.67
CA SER A 93 -1.68 -11.71 -12.45
C SER A 93 -2.24 -11.05 -13.71
N LEU A 94 -3.54 -11.24 -13.97
CA LEU A 94 -4.22 -10.52 -15.05
C LEU A 94 -4.21 -9.03 -14.78
N ALA A 95 -3.94 -8.24 -15.82
CA ALA A 95 -3.96 -6.78 -15.73
C ALA A 95 -5.39 -6.30 -15.40
N LYS A 96 -5.50 -5.50 -14.36
CA LYS A 96 -6.72 -4.76 -14.03
C LYS A 96 -6.71 -3.41 -14.74
N LYS A 97 -7.85 -2.98 -15.25
CA LYS A 97 -8.00 -1.67 -15.89
C LYS A 97 -8.12 -0.59 -14.82
N GLY A 98 -7.54 0.57 -15.09
CA GLY A 98 -7.66 1.73 -14.22
C GLY A 98 -6.36 2.54 -14.15
N GLU A 99 -6.44 3.68 -13.49
CA GLU A 99 -5.34 4.61 -13.29
C GLU A 99 -5.12 4.87 -11.80
N ARG A 100 -3.89 5.21 -11.42
CA ARG A 100 -3.61 5.60 -10.04
C ARG A 100 -4.17 7.00 -9.75
N LEU A 101 -4.65 7.22 -8.54
CA LEU A 101 -5.24 8.50 -8.15
C LEU A 101 -4.29 9.69 -8.40
N SER A 102 -3.00 9.52 -8.14
CA SER A 102 -2.00 10.55 -8.42
C SER A 102 -1.89 10.96 -9.89
N SER A 103 -2.17 10.04 -10.82
CA SER A 103 -2.22 10.35 -12.26
C SER A 103 -3.51 11.11 -12.63
N ILE A 104 -4.62 10.74 -11.99
CA ILE A 104 -5.94 11.35 -12.25
C ILE A 104 -5.99 12.79 -11.73
N VAL A 105 -5.54 13.02 -10.49
CA VAL A 105 -5.67 14.34 -9.86
C VAL A 105 -4.51 15.30 -10.18
N GLY A 106 -3.40 14.79 -10.69
CA GLY A 106 -2.23 15.59 -11.04
C GLY A 106 -1.68 16.37 -9.83
N ASP A 107 -1.66 17.70 -9.95
CA ASP A 107 -1.25 18.61 -8.86
C ASP A 107 -2.38 18.86 -7.83
N ASN A 108 -3.56 18.32 -8.06
CA ASN A 108 -4.77 18.47 -7.23
C ASN A 108 -5.20 19.94 -7.00
N SER A 109 -4.82 20.86 -7.87
CA SER A 109 -5.15 22.29 -7.72
C SER A 109 -6.66 22.57 -7.77
N ASN A 110 -7.41 21.72 -8.47
CA ASN A 110 -8.88 21.74 -8.55
C ASN A 110 -9.56 20.90 -7.45
N ARG A 111 -8.80 20.34 -6.50
CA ARG A 111 -9.30 19.51 -5.40
C ARG A 111 -10.07 18.26 -5.86
N ALA A 112 -9.75 17.74 -7.04
CA ALA A 112 -10.43 16.57 -7.60
C ALA A 112 -10.32 15.31 -6.73
N SER A 113 -9.33 15.24 -5.83
CA SER A 113 -9.17 14.15 -4.86
C SER A 113 -10.42 13.92 -4.01
N LEU A 114 -11.18 14.96 -3.68
CA LEU A 114 -12.38 14.88 -2.82
C LEU A 114 -13.43 13.93 -3.37
N ASP A 115 -13.52 13.77 -4.68
CA ASP A 115 -14.47 12.87 -5.34
C ASP A 115 -14.17 11.37 -5.13
N TYR A 116 -12.98 11.04 -4.59
CA TYR A 116 -12.47 9.67 -4.49
C TYR A 116 -12.32 9.18 -3.04
N LEU A 117 -12.12 10.10 -2.09
CA LEU A 117 -11.65 9.72 -0.75
C LEU A 117 -12.68 9.00 0.10
N TYR A 118 -13.98 9.27 -0.11
CA TYR A 118 -15.03 8.50 0.56
C TYR A 118 -14.96 7.01 0.16
N GLU A 119 -14.94 6.72 -1.15
CA GLU A 119 -14.84 5.34 -1.63
C GLU A 119 -13.52 4.67 -1.22
N TYR A 120 -12.44 5.46 -1.14
CA TYR A 120 -11.14 4.98 -0.68
C TYR A 120 -11.20 4.45 0.76
N GLY A 121 -11.82 5.19 1.67
CA GLY A 121 -12.05 4.75 3.05
C GLY A 121 -13.02 3.57 3.15
N ASN A 122 -14.14 3.61 2.41
CA ASN A 122 -15.13 2.55 2.38
C ASN A 122 -14.53 1.21 1.91
N ALA A 123 -13.67 1.23 0.87
CA ALA A 123 -13.00 0.03 0.39
C ALA A 123 -12.08 -0.60 1.44
N LEU A 124 -11.35 0.22 2.22
CA LEU A 124 -10.54 -0.30 3.32
C LEU A 124 -11.40 -0.94 4.42
N ALA A 125 -12.54 -0.32 4.77
CA ALA A 125 -13.46 -0.87 5.75
C ALA A 125 -14.02 -2.24 5.31
N LYS A 126 -14.40 -2.37 4.05
CA LYS A 126 -14.86 -3.65 3.45
C LYS A 126 -13.76 -4.70 3.47
N LEU A 127 -12.52 -4.29 3.18
CA LEU A 127 -11.37 -5.19 3.25
C LEU A 127 -11.13 -5.69 4.70
N HIS A 128 -11.23 -4.80 5.69
CA HIS A 128 -11.10 -5.14 7.12
C HIS A 128 -12.21 -6.06 7.63
N ALA A 129 -13.36 -6.12 6.95
CA ALA A 129 -14.45 -7.05 7.25
C ALA A 129 -14.24 -8.45 6.63
N THR A 130 -13.13 -8.68 5.93
CA THR A 130 -12.81 -9.98 5.35
C THR A 130 -12.65 -11.03 6.43
N GLU A 131 -13.38 -12.12 6.31
CA GLU A 131 -13.28 -13.30 7.17
C GLU A 131 -12.41 -14.37 6.49
N GLY A 132 -11.68 -15.15 7.28
CA GLY A 132 -10.85 -16.23 6.76
C GLY A 132 -9.73 -16.62 7.72
N ILE A 133 -8.84 -17.49 7.25
CA ILE A 133 -7.62 -17.88 7.96
C ILE A 133 -6.44 -17.27 7.19
N PHE A 134 -5.79 -16.31 7.81
CA PHE A 134 -4.63 -15.62 7.27
C PHE A 134 -3.48 -15.64 8.26
N PRO A 135 -2.23 -15.59 7.83
CA PRO A 135 -1.11 -15.39 8.74
C PRO A 135 -1.20 -14.02 9.43
N ASP A 136 -0.49 -13.84 10.53
CA ASP A 136 -0.29 -12.51 11.09
C ASP A 136 0.56 -11.68 10.11
N VAL A 137 0.27 -10.37 10.00
CA VAL A 137 1.12 -9.44 9.23
C VAL A 137 2.56 -9.52 9.72
N LYS A 138 3.52 -9.55 8.78
CA LYS A 138 4.94 -9.59 9.12
C LYS A 138 5.36 -8.34 9.88
N ASP A 139 6.24 -8.54 10.86
CA ASP A 139 6.81 -7.44 11.62
C ASP A 139 7.61 -6.49 10.73
N ARG A 140 7.41 -5.19 10.94
CA ARG A 140 8.08 -4.11 10.20
C ARG A 140 8.52 -3.01 11.15
N LYS A 141 9.62 -2.33 10.79
CA LYS A 141 10.14 -1.20 11.58
C LYS A 141 9.08 -0.15 11.93
N PHE A 142 8.09 0.07 11.06
CA PHE A 142 7.03 1.06 11.23
C PHE A 142 6.04 0.72 12.37
N PHE A 143 6.07 -0.51 12.89
CA PHE A 143 5.27 -0.92 14.04
C PHE A 143 5.92 -0.57 15.38
N HIS A 144 7.20 -0.21 15.37
CA HIS A 144 7.99 0.03 16.56
C HIS A 144 8.31 1.51 16.73
N ILE A 145 8.40 1.98 17.97
CA ILE A 145 8.88 3.32 18.27
C ILE A 145 10.41 3.29 18.13
N PRO A 146 11.02 4.16 17.31
CA PRO A 146 12.46 4.33 17.30
C PRO A 146 12.99 4.71 18.70
N ASP A 147 14.29 4.55 18.93
CA ASP A 147 14.91 4.94 20.17
C ASP A 147 14.85 6.48 20.39
N LYS A 148 15.06 6.90 21.62
CA LYS A 148 14.97 8.32 22.00
C LYS A 148 15.99 9.21 21.28
N GLU A 149 17.16 8.65 20.94
CA GLU A 149 18.20 9.38 20.23
C GLU A 149 17.79 9.72 18.81
N TYR A 150 17.12 8.80 18.11
CA TYR A 150 16.51 9.07 16.80
C TYR A 150 15.67 10.34 16.78
N PHE A 151 14.80 10.52 17.77
CA PHE A 151 13.93 11.70 17.85
C PHE A 151 14.70 12.96 18.27
N ARG A 152 15.77 12.80 19.07
CA ARG A 152 16.63 13.91 19.46
C ARG A 152 17.42 14.46 18.27
N GLU A 153 18.02 13.59 17.46
CA GLU A 153 18.74 13.95 16.23
C GLU A 153 17.85 14.71 15.24
N LEU A 154 16.56 14.36 15.17
CA LEU A 154 15.57 15.01 14.31
C LEU A 154 15.00 16.31 14.89
N GLY A 155 15.32 16.66 16.16
CA GLY A 155 14.79 17.84 16.84
C GLY A 155 13.29 17.75 17.21
N ILE A 156 12.77 16.52 17.37
CA ILE A 156 11.35 16.22 17.66
C ILE A 156 11.19 15.32 18.89
N LYS A 157 12.01 15.52 19.94
CA LYS A 157 11.97 14.70 21.17
C LYS A 157 10.56 14.63 21.80
N PHE A 158 9.77 15.70 21.73
CA PHE A 158 8.41 15.74 22.26
C PHE A 158 7.48 14.70 21.59
N VAL A 159 7.75 14.31 20.34
CA VAL A 159 7.02 13.22 19.65
C VAL A 159 7.32 11.88 20.30
N TYR A 160 8.57 11.62 20.70
CA TYR A 160 8.91 10.41 21.47
C TYR A 160 8.15 10.36 22.79
N ASP A 161 8.16 11.46 23.54
CA ASP A 161 7.48 11.54 24.84
C ASP A 161 5.96 11.29 24.67
N TYR A 162 5.34 11.83 23.60
CA TYR A 162 3.94 11.55 23.24
C TYR A 162 3.70 10.07 22.94
N LEU A 163 4.53 9.47 22.07
CA LEU A 163 4.37 8.06 21.67
C LEU A 163 4.51 7.10 22.85
N ILE A 164 5.43 7.36 23.77
CA ILE A 164 5.59 6.52 24.97
C ILE A 164 4.38 6.65 25.91
N SER A 165 3.82 7.85 26.05
CA SER A 165 2.71 8.11 26.97
C SER A 165 1.34 7.67 26.45
N ASN A 166 1.19 7.51 25.14
CA ASN A 166 -0.10 7.27 24.50
C ASN A 166 -0.17 5.91 23.74
N GLN A 167 0.67 4.95 24.11
CA GLN A 167 0.66 3.64 23.46
C GLN A 167 -0.72 2.98 23.55
N PRO A 168 -1.27 2.45 22.41
CA PRO A 168 -2.48 1.67 22.42
C PRO A 168 -2.39 0.49 23.37
N GLN A 169 -3.34 0.37 24.30
CA GLN A 169 -3.38 -0.72 25.27
C GLN A 169 -3.94 -2.02 24.70
N ARG A 170 -4.63 -1.94 23.56
CA ARG A 170 -5.23 -3.08 22.87
C ARG A 170 -4.97 -2.96 21.38
N ILE A 171 -4.84 -4.11 20.72
CA ILE A 171 -4.77 -4.22 19.28
C ILE A 171 -6.10 -4.78 18.79
N ASN A 172 -6.79 -4.03 17.93
CA ASN A 172 -7.99 -4.50 17.24
C ASN A 172 -7.57 -5.23 15.97
N LYS A 173 -7.40 -6.56 16.08
CA LYS A 173 -6.99 -7.38 14.94
C LYS A 173 -8.13 -7.56 13.95
N CYS A 174 -7.84 -7.38 12.67
CA CYS A 174 -8.67 -7.76 11.54
C CYS A 174 -7.78 -8.19 10.37
N PHE A 175 -8.38 -8.60 9.27
CA PHE A 175 -7.62 -8.73 8.03
C PHE A 175 -7.18 -7.33 7.58
N CYS A 176 -5.88 -7.12 7.47
CA CYS A 176 -5.23 -5.89 7.02
C CYS A 176 -4.58 -6.11 5.66
N HIS A 177 -4.61 -5.11 4.80
CA HIS A 177 -3.83 -5.12 3.56
C HIS A 177 -2.32 -5.03 3.85
N GLY A 178 -1.97 -4.30 4.90
CA GLY A 178 -0.59 -4.09 5.32
C GLY A 178 0.15 -3.01 4.54
N ASP A 179 -0.28 -2.70 3.32
CA ASP A 179 0.28 -1.61 2.50
C ASP A 179 -0.83 -0.87 1.70
N PHE A 180 -1.98 -0.62 2.34
CA PHE A 180 -3.10 0.07 1.72
C PHE A 180 -2.78 1.55 1.53
N HIS A 181 -2.31 1.91 0.33
CA HIS A 181 -2.04 3.30 -0.01
C HIS A 181 -2.38 3.58 -1.48
N TYR A 182 -2.51 4.85 -1.81
CA TYR A 182 -3.02 5.31 -3.10
C TYR A 182 -2.31 4.74 -4.34
N ALA A 183 -1.03 4.36 -4.22
CA ALA A 183 -0.30 3.79 -5.35
C ALA A 183 -0.65 2.31 -5.60
N ASN A 184 -1.28 1.63 -4.64
CA ASN A 184 -1.77 0.26 -4.75
C ASN A 184 -3.27 0.20 -5.11
N ILE A 185 -3.90 1.33 -5.42
CA ILE A 185 -5.31 1.42 -5.79
C ILE A 185 -5.43 1.93 -7.22
N LEU A 186 -6.20 1.20 -8.04
CA LEU A 186 -6.58 1.64 -9.38
C LEU A 186 -8.02 2.13 -9.40
N TRP A 187 -8.26 3.14 -10.23
CA TRP A 187 -9.54 3.80 -10.38
C TRP A 187 -10.01 3.79 -11.81
N GLN A 188 -11.30 3.57 -12.02
CA GLN A 188 -11.97 3.71 -13.32
C GLN A 188 -13.31 4.42 -13.11
N GLN A 189 -13.55 5.51 -13.84
CA GLN A 189 -14.81 6.27 -13.74
C GLN A 189 -15.20 6.66 -12.29
N LYS A 190 -14.22 7.11 -11.51
CA LYS A 190 -14.35 7.49 -10.08
C LYS A 190 -14.61 6.32 -9.11
N HIS A 191 -14.60 5.07 -9.57
CA HIS A 191 -14.73 3.88 -8.74
C HIS A 191 -13.41 3.11 -8.64
N ILE A 192 -13.19 2.47 -7.52
CA ILE A 192 -12.04 1.56 -7.35
C ILE A 192 -12.24 0.37 -8.27
N SER A 193 -11.28 0.14 -9.16
CA SER A 193 -11.26 -0.98 -10.10
C SER A 193 -10.32 -2.10 -9.69
N ALA A 194 -9.30 -1.80 -8.86
CA ALA A 194 -8.44 -2.81 -8.27
C ALA A 194 -7.74 -2.33 -7.00
N ILE A 195 -7.47 -3.29 -6.12
CA ILE A 195 -6.55 -3.20 -4.98
C ILE A 195 -5.38 -4.13 -5.29
N LEU A 196 -4.16 -3.62 -5.29
CA LEU A 196 -2.95 -4.31 -5.72
C LEU A 196 -2.01 -4.56 -4.54
N ASP A 197 -1.10 -5.55 -4.70
CA ASP A 197 0.04 -5.76 -3.80
C ASP A 197 -0.35 -6.24 -2.39
N PHE A 198 -0.84 -7.48 -2.32
CA PHE A 198 -1.26 -8.15 -1.07
C PHE A 198 -0.10 -8.86 -0.34
N GLU A 199 1.16 -8.64 -0.71
CA GLU A 199 2.29 -9.38 -0.13
C GLU A 199 2.50 -9.13 1.37
N LEU A 200 2.01 -8.01 1.89
CA LEU A 200 2.10 -7.65 3.31
C LEU A 200 0.79 -7.85 4.09
N SER A 201 -0.20 -8.47 3.46
CA SER A 201 -1.53 -8.65 4.06
C SER A 201 -1.56 -9.78 5.09
N GLY A 202 -2.55 -9.73 5.97
CA GLY A 202 -2.76 -10.73 7.00
C GLY A 202 -3.55 -10.20 8.20
N TRP A 203 -3.60 -10.98 9.29
CA TRP A 203 -4.17 -10.53 10.56
C TRP A 203 -3.28 -9.49 11.20
N GLY A 204 -3.74 -8.26 11.30
CA GLY A 204 -2.96 -7.12 11.76
C GLY A 204 -3.75 -6.12 12.57
N ASN A 205 -3.08 -5.00 12.87
CA ASN A 205 -3.67 -3.90 13.61
C ASN A 205 -4.47 -3.00 12.66
N LYS A 206 -5.77 -2.97 12.85
CA LYS A 206 -6.72 -2.19 12.07
C LYS A 206 -6.38 -0.70 12.03
N GLU A 207 -6.12 -0.11 13.18
CA GLU A 207 -5.85 1.32 13.29
C GLU A 207 -4.52 1.71 12.65
N PHE A 208 -3.53 0.79 12.65
CA PHE A 208 -2.29 1.00 11.90
C PHE A 208 -2.54 1.02 10.39
N ASP A 209 -3.34 0.10 9.86
CA ASP A 209 -3.62 0.03 8.42
C ASP A 209 -4.41 1.26 7.94
N ILE A 210 -5.36 1.75 8.76
CA ILE A 210 -6.05 3.04 8.52
C ILE A 210 -5.04 4.20 8.51
N ALA A 211 -4.19 4.28 9.53
CA ALA A 211 -3.19 5.34 9.62
C ALA A 211 -2.22 5.31 8.42
N TRP A 212 -1.84 4.10 7.97
CA TRP A 212 -0.99 3.92 6.79
C TRP A 212 -1.62 4.48 5.51
N ALA A 213 -2.94 4.36 5.36
CA ALA A 213 -3.69 4.94 4.23
C ALA A 213 -3.78 6.47 4.31
N LEU A 214 -3.90 7.01 5.53
CA LEU A 214 -4.15 8.44 5.77
C LEU A 214 -2.91 9.32 5.68
N ILE A 215 -1.70 8.78 5.93
CA ILE A 215 -0.51 9.63 5.96
C ILE A 215 -0.18 10.20 4.58
N LEU A 216 0.11 11.50 4.57
CA LEU A 216 0.72 12.14 3.41
C LEU A 216 2.14 11.60 3.19
N ARG A 217 2.45 11.22 1.96
CA ARG A 217 3.81 10.79 1.58
C ARG A 217 4.55 11.92 0.85
N PRO A 218 5.91 11.93 0.89
CA PRO A 218 6.67 12.94 0.15
C PRO A 218 6.29 12.97 -1.34
N GLY A 219 5.92 14.16 -1.83
CA GLY A 219 5.51 14.36 -3.22
C GLY A 219 4.03 14.08 -3.53
N GLN A 220 3.27 13.54 -2.61
CA GLN A 220 1.81 13.37 -2.74
C GLN A 220 1.11 14.73 -2.68
N LYS A 221 0.06 14.92 -3.51
CA LYS A 221 -0.65 16.19 -3.66
C LYS A 221 -2.07 16.21 -3.07
N PHE A 222 -2.45 15.17 -2.36
CA PHE A 222 -3.73 15.01 -1.67
C PHE A 222 -3.55 14.27 -0.34
N MET A 223 -4.55 14.17 0.50
CA MET A 223 -4.47 13.71 1.90
C MET A 223 -3.64 14.66 2.77
N ASN A 224 -3.74 15.95 2.53
CA ASN A 224 -3.00 16.98 3.25
C ASN A 224 -3.93 18.02 3.92
N THR A 225 -5.23 17.85 3.79
CA THR A 225 -6.25 18.72 4.40
C THR A 225 -7.16 17.93 5.35
N TYR A 226 -7.74 18.62 6.33
CA TYR A 226 -8.71 18.01 7.25
C TYR A 226 -9.95 17.47 6.51
N GLU A 227 -10.40 18.15 5.46
CA GLU A 227 -11.54 17.73 4.65
C GLU A 227 -11.25 16.41 3.92
N GLU A 228 -10.06 16.24 3.36
CA GLU A 228 -9.66 14.99 2.72
C GLU A 228 -9.60 13.83 3.71
N ILE A 229 -9.00 14.06 4.89
CA ILE A 229 -8.95 13.06 5.96
C ILE A 229 -10.38 12.73 6.45
N TYR A 230 -11.23 13.75 6.60
CA TYR A 230 -12.62 13.57 7.02
C TYR A 230 -13.39 12.69 6.03
N LEU A 231 -13.32 12.98 4.72
CA LEU A 231 -14.02 12.20 3.70
C LEU A 231 -13.56 10.73 3.68
N PHE A 232 -12.26 10.47 3.82
CA PHE A 232 -11.76 9.11 3.94
C PHE A 232 -12.34 8.42 5.18
N MET A 233 -12.30 9.10 6.34
CA MET A 233 -12.81 8.55 7.60
C MET A 233 -14.33 8.36 7.59
N ASP A 234 -15.08 9.26 6.98
CA ASP A 234 -16.52 9.13 6.77
C ASP A 234 -16.85 7.88 5.93
N GLY A 235 -16.12 7.70 4.82
CA GLY A 235 -16.21 6.49 4.00
C GLY A 235 -15.83 5.22 4.76
N TYR A 236 -14.78 5.26 5.57
CA TYR A 236 -14.40 4.12 6.40
C TYR A 236 -15.48 3.80 7.47
N GLN A 237 -15.98 4.79 8.16
CA GLN A 237 -16.96 4.63 9.23
C GLN A 237 -18.36 4.26 8.74
N SER A 238 -18.64 4.38 7.45
CA SER A 238 -19.89 3.90 6.86
C SER A 238 -20.06 2.37 6.93
N GLU A 239 -18.95 1.62 6.98
CA GLU A 239 -18.93 0.14 6.98
C GLU A 239 -18.11 -0.43 8.14
N GLY A 240 -17.25 0.38 8.77
CA GLY A 240 -16.33 -0.07 9.80
C GLY A 240 -16.31 0.80 11.04
N THR A 241 -15.65 0.31 12.08
CA THR A 241 -15.40 1.05 13.32
C THR A 241 -13.93 1.04 13.67
N CYS A 242 -13.43 2.10 14.26
CA CYS A 242 -12.05 2.18 14.75
C CYS A 242 -11.94 3.09 15.98
N ASN A 243 -10.83 2.97 16.70
CA ASN A 243 -10.46 3.91 17.75
C ASN A 243 -9.66 5.05 17.12
N LEU A 244 -10.23 6.27 17.07
CA LEU A 244 -9.60 7.44 16.45
C LEU A 244 -8.31 7.87 17.15
N ASP A 245 -8.21 7.69 18.48
CA ASP A 245 -6.96 8.02 19.20
C ASP A 245 -5.84 7.05 18.82
N TYR A 246 -6.17 5.78 18.55
CA TYR A 246 -5.20 4.80 18.08
C TYR A 246 -4.79 5.07 16.63
N VAL A 247 -5.73 5.45 15.75
CA VAL A 247 -5.40 5.88 14.38
C VAL A 247 -4.44 7.06 14.43
N LYS A 248 -4.75 8.08 15.23
CA LYS A 248 -3.89 9.25 15.45
C LYS A 248 -2.49 8.86 15.97
N TYR A 249 -2.44 7.99 16.97
CA TYR A 249 -1.17 7.49 17.50
C TYR A 249 -0.30 6.86 16.39
N TYR A 250 -0.88 5.97 15.56
CA TYR A 250 -0.14 5.32 14.49
C TYR A 250 0.22 6.29 13.37
N MET A 251 -0.59 7.29 13.07
CA MET A 251 -0.20 8.36 12.15
C MET A 251 1.06 9.08 12.63
N ILE A 252 1.13 9.45 13.91
CA ILE A 252 2.30 10.11 14.51
C ILE A 252 3.53 9.19 14.46
N LEU A 253 3.37 7.91 14.79
CA LEU A 253 4.44 6.93 14.71
C LEU A 253 4.99 6.81 13.28
N ILE A 254 4.12 6.65 12.29
CA ILE A 254 4.50 6.51 10.88
C ILE A 254 5.14 7.81 10.38
N TYR A 255 4.57 8.97 10.70
CA TYR A 255 5.15 10.27 10.34
C TYR A 255 6.55 10.47 10.93
N SER A 256 6.87 9.90 12.09
CA SER A 256 8.22 10.00 12.65
C SER A 256 9.28 9.41 11.70
N TYR A 257 8.97 8.31 11.05
CA TYR A 257 9.83 7.71 10.03
C TYR A 257 9.87 8.52 8.72
N PHE A 258 8.69 8.96 8.27
CA PHE A 258 8.59 9.73 7.02
C PHE A 258 9.21 11.13 7.15
N TYR A 259 9.25 11.71 8.34
CA TYR A 259 9.96 12.96 8.62
C TYR A 259 11.47 12.86 8.36
N LYS A 260 12.07 11.69 8.61
CA LYS A 260 13.47 11.39 8.26
C LYS A 260 13.62 11.09 6.76
N ILE A 261 12.72 10.31 6.18
CA ILE A 261 12.73 9.95 4.75
C ILE A 261 12.58 11.21 3.88
N GLY A 262 11.63 12.08 4.21
CA GLY A 262 11.35 13.32 3.49
C GLY A 262 12.30 14.48 3.81
N ARG A 263 13.48 14.23 4.41
CA ARG A 263 14.39 15.27 4.92
C ARG A 263 14.82 16.33 3.90
N THR A 264 14.82 16.02 2.62
CA THR A 264 15.19 16.93 1.53
C THR A 264 14.02 17.75 1.02
N ASN A 265 12.78 17.42 1.37
CA ASN A 265 11.57 18.13 0.97
C ASN A 265 11.13 19.06 2.12
N VAL A 266 11.44 20.35 1.99
CA VAL A 266 11.18 21.36 3.03
C VAL A 266 9.69 21.53 3.32
N GLU A 267 8.85 21.56 2.28
CA GLU A 267 7.39 21.71 2.40
C GLU A 267 6.77 20.53 3.15
N TYR A 268 7.15 19.32 2.76
CA TYR A 268 6.71 18.10 3.41
C TYR A 268 7.11 18.05 4.88
N ARG A 269 8.37 18.41 5.18
CA ARG A 269 8.85 18.46 6.58
C ARG A 269 8.10 19.50 7.40
N SER A 270 7.80 20.66 6.83
CA SER A 270 7.01 21.70 7.50
C SER A 270 5.61 21.19 7.82
N TYR A 271 4.96 20.54 6.85
CA TYR A 271 3.65 19.92 7.05
C TYR A 271 3.68 18.89 8.20
N VAL A 272 4.57 17.90 8.14
CA VAL A 272 4.67 16.86 9.19
C VAL A 272 5.00 17.47 10.56
N LYS A 273 5.85 18.50 10.60
CA LYS A 273 6.16 19.19 11.85
C LYS A 273 4.93 19.87 12.45
N ASN A 274 4.07 20.48 11.63
CA ASN A 274 2.81 21.07 12.09
C ASN A 274 1.88 19.98 12.63
N VAL A 275 1.74 18.84 11.95
CA VAL A 275 0.98 17.69 12.46
C VAL A 275 1.48 17.29 13.86
N PHE A 276 2.81 17.20 14.07
CA PHE A 276 3.35 16.90 15.41
C PHE A 276 3.00 17.96 16.43
N LEU A 277 3.04 19.25 16.08
CA LEU A 277 2.72 20.34 16.99
C LEU A 277 1.24 20.38 17.38
N ASP A 278 0.36 20.02 16.45
CA ASP A 278 -1.09 20.00 16.66
C ASP A 278 -1.54 18.79 17.51
N TYR A 279 -0.83 17.67 17.40
CA TYR A 279 -1.26 16.42 18.00
C TYR A 279 -0.46 15.96 19.23
N CYS A 280 0.79 16.41 19.39
CA CYS A 280 1.68 15.94 20.47
C CYS A 280 1.93 17.00 21.56
N LYS A 281 1.26 18.11 21.53
CA LYS A 281 1.25 19.12 22.58
C LYS A 281 -0.14 19.14 23.23
#